data_d40a2cb874612fec4c4c0a66b49457d1
#
_entry.id   d40a2cb874612fec4c4c0a66b49457d1
#
_cell.length_a   1.000
_cell.length_b   1.000
_cell.length_c   1.000
_cell.angle_alpha   90.00
_cell.angle_beta   90.00
_cell.angle_gamma   90.00
#
_symmetry.space_group_name_H-M   'P 1'
#
loop_
_entity.id
_entity.type
_entity.pdbx_description
1 polymer ?
#
loop_
_entity_poly.entity_id
_entity_poly.type
_entity_poly.pdbx_seq_one_letter_code
_entity_poly.pdbx_strand_id
1 'polypeptide(L)'
;MRFKTVFQAASDEFVEKKSRFIGMAFPVETEEEILQILERLRKEYWNATHNGVYAYSIGIRKEVRRFSDDGEPVHTAGMPLLNLLQGEDLHNTLLVTVRYFGGTLLGTGGLVRAYGHAGRIALDKAGIIEKCSYLRASLRMEYTMLGKMQYGLMQDGYAIEDTIYTDQVEMKVLVPLENKELFAQRITALSEGRIEPVYEAEVLAAEHEGQWYYYDIPAAEEEA
;
A
#
# COMPACT_ATOMS: atom_id res chain seq x y z
N MET A 1 0.96 -13.06 4.62
CA MET A 1 0.89 -12.21 3.41
C MET A 1 1.62 -10.91 3.67
N ARG A 2 2.40 -10.37 2.70
CA ARG A 2 3.08 -9.06 2.80
C ARG A 2 3.21 -8.47 1.41
N PHE A 3 2.80 -7.23 1.21
CA PHE A 3 2.90 -6.52 -0.08
C PHE A 3 2.75 -5.02 0.08
N LYS A 4 3.33 -4.25 -0.85
CA LYS A 4 3.20 -2.80 -0.90
C LYS A 4 2.05 -2.38 -1.79
N THR A 5 1.35 -1.30 -1.39
CA THR A 5 0.27 -0.67 -2.14
C THR A 5 0.20 0.82 -1.77
N VAL A 6 -0.69 1.58 -2.40
CA VAL A 6 -0.96 2.96 -1.98
C VAL A 6 -1.96 3.00 -0.83
N PHE A 7 -1.76 3.96 0.09
CA PHE A 7 -2.61 4.12 1.26
C PHE A 7 -4.02 4.60 0.89
N GLN A 8 -4.11 5.59 0.00
CA GLN A 8 -5.38 6.21 -0.39
C GLN A 8 -5.35 6.68 -1.85
N ALA A 9 -6.54 6.96 -2.39
CA ALA A 9 -6.64 7.65 -3.67
C ALA A 9 -6.15 9.10 -3.52
N ALA A 10 -5.27 9.53 -4.41
CA ALA A 10 -4.75 10.89 -4.42
C ALA A 10 -4.43 11.37 -5.84
N SER A 11 -4.35 12.69 -6.00
CA SER A 11 -3.95 13.34 -7.24
C SER A 11 -3.07 14.54 -6.97
N ASP A 12 -2.14 14.78 -7.89
CA ASP A 12 -1.34 16.01 -7.94
C ASP A 12 -1.06 16.39 -9.38
N GLU A 13 -0.64 17.63 -9.63
CA GLU A 13 -0.49 18.16 -10.97
C GLU A 13 0.72 19.07 -11.12
N PHE A 14 1.21 19.18 -12.35
CA PHE A 14 2.26 20.12 -12.72
C PHE A 14 2.12 20.57 -14.16
N VAL A 15 2.89 21.58 -14.53
CA VAL A 15 2.95 22.13 -15.89
C VAL A 15 4.37 22.00 -16.43
N GLU A 16 4.51 21.39 -17.61
CA GLU A 16 5.77 21.28 -18.34
C GLU A 16 5.59 21.78 -19.78
N LYS A 17 6.37 22.78 -20.18
CA LYS A 17 6.27 23.42 -21.52
C LYS A 17 4.83 23.77 -21.91
N LYS A 18 4.07 24.36 -20.99
CA LYS A 18 2.64 24.73 -21.11
C LYS A 18 1.67 23.54 -21.15
N SER A 19 2.12 22.28 -21.24
CA SER A 19 1.27 21.11 -21.05
C SER A 19 1.00 20.91 -19.57
N ARG A 20 -0.27 20.69 -19.18
CA ARG A 20 -0.68 20.34 -17.83
C ARG A 20 -0.80 18.84 -17.71
N PHE A 21 -0.16 18.26 -16.72
CA PHE A 21 -0.22 16.84 -16.38
C PHE A 21 -0.86 16.70 -15.00
N ILE A 22 -1.87 15.83 -14.91
CA ILE A 22 -2.54 15.48 -13.64
C ILE A 22 -2.27 14.00 -13.42
N GLY A 23 -1.43 13.68 -12.43
CA GLY A 23 -1.17 12.32 -11.99
C GLY A 23 -2.15 11.91 -10.91
N MET A 24 -2.64 10.69 -10.97
CA MET A 24 -3.58 10.11 -10.01
C MET A 24 -3.15 8.70 -9.65
N ALA A 25 -3.28 8.34 -8.38
CA ALA A 25 -3.03 7.00 -7.86
C ALA A 25 -4.27 6.50 -7.11
N PHE A 26 -4.60 5.23 -7.27
CA PHE A 26 -5.76 4.60 -6.64
C PHE A 26 -5.38 3.22 -6.09
N PRO A 27 -5.75 2.87 -4.85
CA PRO A 27 -5.80 1.49 -4.42
C PRO A 27 -6.95 0.79 -5.16
N VAL A 28 -6.67 -0.38 -5.75
CA VAL A 28 -7.63 -1.16 -6.53
C VAL A 28 -7.36 -2.66 -6.31
N GLU A 29 -8.39 -3.48 -6.36
CA GLU A 29 -8.24 -4.92 -6.17
C GLU A 29 -8.68 -5.73 -7.40
N THR A 30 -9.54 -5.15 -8.27
CA THR A 30 -10.12 -5.85 -9.42
C THR A 30 -10.02 -5.05 -10.71
N GLU A 31 -10.05 -5.75 -11.86
CA GLU A 31 -10.13 -5.09 -13.18
C GLU A 31 -11.44 -4.31 -13.34
N GLU A 32 -12.52 -4.75 -12.70
CA GLU A 32 -13.81 -4.05 -12.75
C GLU A 32 -13.75 -2.67 -12.12
N GLU A 33 -13.15 -2.56 -10.92
CA GLU A 33 -12.91 -1.27 -10.26
C GLU A 33 -12.06 -0.33 -11.14
N ILE A 34 -11.01 -0.87 -11.76
CA ILE A 34 -10.15 -0.12 -12.68
C ILE A 34 -10.96 0.45 -13.85
N LEU A 35 -11.79 -0.37 -14.49
CA LEU A 35 -12.63 0.05 -15.61
C LEU A 35 -13.61 1.15 -15.19
N GLN A 36 -14.24 1.02 -14.02
CA GLN A 36 -15.14 2.04 -13.47
C GLN A 36 -14.43 3.37 -13.20
N ILE A 37 -13.23 3.33 -12.63
CA ILE A 37 -12.40 4.52 -12.40
C ILE A 37 -12.02 5.18 -13.73
N LEU A 38 -11.52 4.41 -14.70
CA LEU A 38 -11.13 4.93 -16.01
C LEU A 38 -12.32 5.54 -16.77
N GLU A 39 -13.51 4.91 -16.72
CA GLU A 39 -14.72 5.45 -17.34
C GLU A 39 -15.15 6.79 -16.69
N ARG A 40 -15.10 6.87 -15.36
CA ARG A 40 -15.39 8.10 -14.62
C ARG A 40 -14.42 9.20 -15.01
N LEU A 41 -13.12 8.92 -15.01
CA LEU A 41 -12.09 9.92 -15.35
C LEU A 41 -12.19 10.39 -16.81
N ARG A 42 -12.53 9.52 -17.76
CA ARG A 42 -12.77 9.91 -19.15
C ARG A 42 -13.95 10.88 -19.28
N LYS A 43 -15.01 10.69 -18.49
CA LYS A 43 -16.16 11.63 -18.46
C LYS A 43 -15.80 12.94 -17.80
N GLU A 44 -15.06 12.91 -16.70
CA GLU A 44 -14.64 14.09 -15.95
C GLU A 44 -13.66 14.96 -16.77
N TYR A 45 -12.68 14.33 -17.41
CA TYR A 45 -11.64 15.01 -18.19
C TYR A 45 -11.88 14.90 -19.70
N TRP A 46 -13.16 14.96 -20.13
CA TRP A 46 -13.56 14.73 -21.52
C TRP A 46 -12.88 15.66 -22.55
N ASN A 47 -12.45 16.84 -22.14
CA ASN A 47 -11.80 17.84 -22.98
C ASN A 47 -10.26 17.79 -22.92
N ALA A 48 -9.69 16.85 -22.21
CA ALA A 48 -8.25 16.66 -22.17
C ALA A 48 -7.74 16.05 -23.50
N THR A 49 -6.47 16.31 -23.84
CA THR A 49 -5.86 15.74 -25.03
C THR A 49 -5.68 14.23 -24.91
N HIS A 50 -5.25 13.79 -23.72
CA HIS A 50 -5.12 12.39 -23.34
C HIS A 50 -5.70 12.21 -21.93
N ASN A 51 -6.73 11.37 -21.79
CA ASN A 51 -7.40 11.11 -20.53
C ASN A 51 -7.51 9.61 -20.17
N GLY A 52 -6.81 8.78 -20.91
CA GLY A 52 -6.78 7.32 -20.76
C GLY A 52 -5.38 6.73 -20.66
N VAL A 53 -4.36 7.53 -20.32
CA VAL A 53 -3.02 7.01 -20.02
C VAL A 53 -3.04 6.39 -18.62
N TYR A 54 -2.73 5.10 -18.54
CA TYR A 54 -2.73 4.38 -17.27
C TYR A 54 -1.69 3.26 -17.21
N ALA A 55 -1.37 2.83 -16.01
CA ALA A 55 -0.77 1.53 -15.72
C ALA A 55 -1.34 0.99 -14.41
N TYR A 56 -1.47 -0.33 -14.30
CA TYR A 56 -1.86 -0.97 -13.06
C TYR A 56 -1.13 -2.29 -12.82
N SER A 57 -1.10 -2.67 -11.56
CA SER A 57 -0.68 -3.98 -11.07
C SER A 57 -1.73 -4.44 -10.06
N ILE A 58 -2.40 -5.57 -10.30
CA ILE A 58 -3.36 -6.21 -9.40
C ILE A 58 -3.00 -7.66 -9.15
N GLY A 59 -3.41 -8.17 -7.98
CA GLY A 59 -3.05 -9.50 -7.51
C GLY A 59 -1.69 -9.53 -6.79
N ILE A 60 -1.57 -10.43 -5.82
CA ILE A 60 -0.37 -10.57 -4.99
C ILE A 60 0.43 -11.81 -5.39
N ARG A 61 -0.25 -12.91 -5.73
CA ARG A 61 0.35 -14.16 -6.15
C ARG A 61 0.34 -14.34 -7.66
N LYS A 62 -0.82 -14.09 -8.29
CA LYS A 62 -1.00 -14.10 -9.75
C LYS A 62 -1.16 -12.66 -10.23
N GLU A 63 -0.04 -11.99 -10.42
CA GLU A 63 -0.03 -10.58 -10.75
C GLU A 63 -0.42 -10.33 -12.21
N VAL A 64 -1.37 -9.42 -12.40
CA VAL A 64 -1.77 -8.90 -13.71
C VAL A 64 -1.32 -7.46 -13.83
N ARG A 65 -0.52 -7.17 -14.86
CA ARG A 65 -0.02 -5.82 -15.16
C ARG A 65 -0.45 -5.41 -16.55
N ARG A 66 -1.00 -4.21 -16.68
CA ARG A 66 -1.33 -3.62 -17.99
C ARG A 66 -1.07 -2.13 -17.98
N PHE A 67 -0.92 -1.58 -19.17
CA PHE A 67 -0.78 -0.13 -19.40
C PHE A 67 -1.41 0.28 -20.71
N SER A 68 -1.61 1.61 -20.89
CA SER A 68 -2.06 2.25 -22.11
C SER A 68 -1.37 3.59 -22.30
N ASP A 69 -0.89 3.85 -23.51
CA ASP A 69 -0.33 5.14 -23.91
C ASP A 69 -1.42 6.12 -24.39
N ASP A 70 -2.67 5.70 -24.54
CA ASP A 70 -3.83 6.55 -24.97
C ASP A 70 -3.55 7.42 -26.19
N GLY A 71 -2.85 6.87 -27.17
CA GLY A 71 -2.50 7.58 -28.43
C GLY A 71 -1.25 8.46 -28.36
N GLU A 72 -0.58 8.58 -27.22
CA GLU A 72 0.78 9.11 -27.17
C GLU A 72 1.76 8.19 -27.94
N PRO A 73 2.95 8.65 -28.33
CA PRO A 73 3.94 7.78 -28.95
C PRO A 73 4.21 6.53 -28.11
N VAL A 74 4.36 5.40 -28.77
CA VAL A 74 4.48 4.07 -28.14
C VAL A 74 5.53 4.08 -27.02
N HIS A 75 5.13 3.57 -25.83
CA HIS A 75 5.96 3.43 -24.62
C HIS A 75 6.46 4.76 -24.03
N THR A 76 5.83 5.89 -24.35
CA THR A 76 6.25 7.20 -23.81
C THR A 76 5.38 7.68 -22.64
N ALA A 77 4.24 7.03 -22.40
CA ALA A 77 3.26 7.47 -21.41
C ALA A 77 2.89 6.39 -20.39
N GLY A 78 2.26 5.31 -20.82
CA GLY A 78 1.83 4.23 -19.92
C GLY A 78 2.99 3.38 -19.42
N MET A 79 4.00 3.11 -20.24
CA MET A 79 5.18 2.34 -19.82
C MET A 79 5.97 3.03 -18.67
N PRO A 80 6.23 4.35 -18.66
CA PRO A 80 6.82 5.03 -17.52
C PRO A 80 6.04 4.85 -16.22
N LEU A 81 4.70 4.83 -16.26
CA LEU A 81 3.86 4.55 -15.09
C LEU A 81 4.01 3.10 -14.62
N LEU A 82 4.04 2.15 -15.57
CA LEU A 82 4.26 0.73 -15.23
C LEU A 82 5.63 0.51 -14.59
N ASN A 83 6.67 1.16 -15.09
CA ASN A 83 8.01 1.08 -14.53
C ASN A 83 8.08 1.62 -13.09
N LEU A 84 7.28 2.63 -12.75
CA LEU A 84 7.15 3.11 -11.37
C LEU A 84 6.52 2.05 -10.46
N LEU A 85 5.41 1.42 -10.89
CA LEU A 85 4.77 0.35 -10.12
C LEU A 85 5.73 -0.80 -9.86
N GLN A 86 6.50 -1.20 -10.88
CA GLN A 86 7.49 -2.27 -10.78
C GLN A 86 8.69 -1.89 -9.90
N GLY A 87 9.20 -0.67 -10.06
CA GLY A 87 10.37 -0.19 -9.30
C GLY A 87 10.10 -0.05 -7.80
N GLU A 88 8.87 0.30 -7.43
CA GLU A 88 8.43 0.39 -6.03
C GLU A 88 7.85 -0.94 -5.50
N ASP A 89 7.73 -1.97 -6.35
CA ASP A 89 7.11 -3.26 -6.03
C ASP A 89 5.66 -3.10 -5.53
N LEU A 90 4.87 -2.29 -6.26
CA LEU A 90 3.50 -1.97 -5.88
C LEU A 90 2.51 -2.96 -6.50
N HIS A 91 1.65 -3.48 -5.65
CA HIS A 91 0.51 -4.33 -5.99
C HIS A 91 -0.80 -3.58 -5.73
N ASN A 92 -1.88 -4.06 -6.35
CA ASN A 92 -3.22 -3.52 -6.13
C ASN A 92 -3.26 -1.99 -6.26
N THR A 93 -2.58 -1.47 -7.30
CA THR A 93 -2.43 -0.04 -7.54
C THR A 93 -2.67 0.30 -9.01
N LEU A 94 -3.47 1.34 -9.23
CA LEU A 94 -3.70 1.96 -10.53
C LEU A 94 -3.09 3.36 -10.53
N LEU A 95 -2.26 3.65 -11.54
CA LEU A 95 -1.81 5.00 -11.89
C LEU A 95 -2.52 5.47 -13.15
N VAL A 96 -3.02 6.70 -13.13
CA VAL A 96 -3.62 7.36 -14.29
C VAL A 96 -2.97 8.72 -14.46
N THR A 97 -2.76 9.14 -15.72
CA THR A 97 -2.32 10.50 -16.00
C THR A 97 -3.20 11.12 -17.08
N VAL A 98 -3.70 12.29 -16.79
CA VAL A 98 -4.43 13.14 -17.73
C VAL A 98 -3.51 14.25 -18.22
N ARG A 99 -3.50 14.51 -19.53
CA ARG A 99 -2.71 15.56 -20.14
C ARG A 99 -3.55 16.52 -20.96
N TYR A 100 -3.31 17.81 -20.74
CA TYR A 100 -3.73 18.89 -21.62
C TYR A 100 -2.52 19.42 -22.39
N PHE A 101 -2.54 19.32 -23.71
CA PHE A 101 -1.42 19.77 -24.56
C PHE A 101 -1.32 21.30 -24.57
N GLY A 102 -0.14 21.82 -24.29
CA GLY A 102 0.14 23.26 -24.21
C GLY A 102 0.65 23.91 -25.48
N GLY A 103 0.55 23.24 -26.64
CA GLY A 103 1.01 23.78 -27.94
C GLY A 103 2.51 23.64 -28.18
N THR A 104 3.29 23.15 -27.22
CA THR A 104 4.75 22.92 -27.37
C THR A 104 5.08 21.45 -27.23
N LEU A 105 5.72 20.85 -28.21
CA LEU A 105 6.12 19.45 -28.20
C LEU A 105 7.23 19.19 -27.15
N LEU A 106 7.06 18.14 -26.36
CA LEU A 106 8.05 17.69 -25.38
C LEU A 106 9.15 16.82 -26.03
N GLY A 107 8.82 16.12 -27.12
CA GLY A 107 9.59 15.01 -27.67
C GLY A 107 9.46 13.72 -26.83
N THR A 108 9.86 12.57 -27.39
CA THR A 108 9.71 11.25 -26.75
C THR A 108 10.33 11.19 -25.36
N GLY A 109 11.59 11.60 -25.22
CA GLY A 109 12.28 11.65 -23.92
C GLY A 109 11.66 12.65 -22.93
N GLY A 110 11.07 13.75 -23.42
CA GLY A 110 10.33 14.70 -22.59
C GLY A 110 9.03 14.11 -22.07
N LEU A 111 8.30 13.37 -22.91
CA LEU A 111 7.08 12.66 -22.54
C LEU A 111 7.35 11.61 -21.47
N VAL A 112 8.35 10.75 -21.68
CA VAL A 112 8.74 9.71 -20.69
C VAL A 112 9.00 10.33 -19.31
N ARG A 113 9.76 11.43 -19.26
CA ARG A 113 10.03 12.12 -17.99
C ARG A 113 8.77 12.75 -17.38
N ALA A 114 7.93 13.37 -18.19
CA ALA A 114 6.72 14.04 -17.72
C ALA A 114 5.71 13.04 -17.17
N TYR A 115 5.43 11.94 -17.88
CA TYR A 115 4.54 10.89 -17.39
C TYR A 115 5.10 10.18 -16.15
N GLY A 116 6.40 9.85 -16.13
CA GLY A 116 7.07 9.32 -14.95
C GLY A 116 6.98 10.26 -13.75
N HIS A 117 7.14 11.57 -13.97
CA HIS A 117 6.99 12.57 -12.89
C HIS A 117 5.54 12.66 -12.41
N ALA A 118 4.56 12.64 -13.33
CA ALA A 118 3.14 12.64 -12.95
C ALA A 118 2.77 11.44 -12.06
N GLY A 119 3.23 10.24 -12.43
CA GLY A 119 3.04 9.06 -11.60
C GLY A 119 3.73 9.17 -10.24
N ARG A 120 4.95 9.72 -10.18
CA ARG A 120 5.71 9.88 -8.93
C ARG A 120 5.01 10.81 -7.95
N ILE A 121 4.61 12.01 -8.37
CA ILE A 121 3.91 12.95 -7.48
C ILE A 121 2.56 12.41 -6.99
N ALA A 122 1.87 11.62 -7.82
CA ALA A 122 0.65 10.95 -7.41
C ALA A 122 0.91 9.89 -6.32
N LEU A 123 1.96 9.07 -6.47
CA LEU A 123 2.37 8.09 -5.47
C LEU A 123 2.80 8.75 -4.16
N ASP A 124 3.61 9.82 -4.24
CA ASP A 124 4.07 10.57 -3.07
C ASP A 124 2.88 11.15 -2.29
N LYS A 125 1.85 11.62 -3.00
CA LYS A 125 0.64 12.15 -2.41
C LYS A 125 -0.30 11.08 -1.84
N ALA A 126 -0.36 9.91 -2.49
CA ALA A 126 -1.18 8.78 -2.06
C ALA A 126 -0.60 8.07 -0.82
N GLY A 127 0.71 8.17 -0.63
CA GLY A 127 1.45 7.41 0.39
C GLY A 127 1.58 5.94 0.02
N ILE A 128 2.77 5.39 0.18
CA ILE A 128 3.02 3.95 0.00
C ILE A 128 3.02 3.30 1.38
N ILE A 129 2.25 2.23 1.53
CA ILE A 129 2.17 1.41 2.74
C ILE A 129 2.53 -0.04 2.45
N GLU A 130 2.99 -0.75 3.46
CA GLU A 130 3.18 -2.20 3.42
C GLU A 130 2.07 -2.88 4.24
N LYS A 131 1.15 -3.57 3.57
CA LYS A 131 0.15 -4.42 4.23
C LYS A 131 0.79 -5.75 4.60
N CYS A 132 0.62 -6.18 5.85
CA CYS A 132 1.15 -7.45 6.35
C CYS A 132 0.08 -8.22 7.15
N SER A 133 0.08 -9.56 7.03
CA SER A 133 -0.72 -10.41 7.91
C SER A 133 -0.07 -10.52 9.28
N TYR A 134 -0.85 -10.20 10.31
CA TYR A 134 -0.47 -10.30 11.70
C TYR A 134 -1.40 -11.28 12.43
N LEU A 135 -0.87 -11.92 13.45
CA LEU A 135 -1.67 -12.53 14.52
C LEU A 135 -1.80 -11.52 15.65
N ARG A 136 -3.01 -11.29 16.12
CA ARG A 136 -3.22 -10.58 17.36
C ARG A 136 -2.94 -11.54 18.51
N ALA A 137 -1.95 -11.22 19.36
CA ALA A 137 -1.57 -12.02 20.50
C ALA A 137 -1.95 -11.27 21.79
N SER A 138 -2.59 -11.98 22.74
CA SER A 138 -2.90 -11.49 24.07
C SER A 138 -1.91 -12.06 25.08
N LEU A 139 -1.30 -11.19 25.88
CA LEU A 139 -0.35 -11.51 26.96
C LEU A 139 -0.95 -11.06 28.28
N ARG A 140 -1.27 -11.99 29.19
CA ARG A 140 -1.74 -11.69 30.53
C ARG A 140 -0.60 -11.78 31.54
N MET A 141 -0.48 -10.76 32.38
CA MET A 141 0.63 -10.65 33.32
C MET A 141 0.30 -9.84 34.56
N GLU A 142 1.11 -10.02 35.60
CA GLU A 142 1.07 -9.15 36.78
C GLU A 142 1.70 -7.79 36.45
N TYR A 143 1.30 -6.74 37.13
CA TYR A 143 1.81 -5.37 37.00
C TYR A 143 3.33 -5.26 37.12
N THR A 144 3.94 -6.12 37.94
CA THR A 144 5.40 -6.18 38.14
C THR A 144 6.18 -6.54 36.88
N MET A 145 5.54 -7.21 35.92
CA MET A 145 6.18 -7.63 34.67
C MET A 145 5.96 -6.65 33.51
N LEU A 146 5.01 -5.74 33.65
CA LEU A 146 4.58 -4.85 32.58
C LEU A 146 5.76 -4.08 31.93
N GLY A 147 6.56 -3.39 32.76
CA GLY A 147 7.67 -2.57 32.25
C GLY A 147 8.72 -3.38 31.49
N LYS A 148 9.09 -4.57 32.00
CA LYS A 148 10.03 -5.48 31.35
C LYS A 148 9.49 -5.97 30.00
N MET A 149 8.20 -6.32 29.97
CA MET A 149 7.55 -6.81 28.76
C MET A 149 7.41 -5.72 27.71
N GLN A 150 6.89 -4.55 28.07
CA GLN A 150 6.79 -3.40 27.15
C GLN A 150 8.14 -3.04 26.54
N TYR A 151 9.16 -2.89 27.39
CA TYR A 151 10.50 -2.55 26.91
C TYR A 151 11.05 -3.60 25.94
N GLY A 152 10.93 -4.90 26.28
CA GLY A 152 11.41 -5.97 25.43
C GLY A 152 10.71 -6.01 24.08
N LEU A 153 9.39 -5.89 24.04
CA LEU A 153 8.61 -5.90 22.82
C LEU A 153 8.93 -4.69 21.92
N MET A 154 9.06 -3.50 22.50
CA MET A 154 9.42 -2.29 21.76
C MET A 154 10.83 -2.38 21.16
N GLN A 155 11.81 -2.94 21.90
CA GLN A 155 13.18 -3.15 21.40
C GLN A 155 13.20 -4.15 20.23
N ASP A 156 12.32 -5.14 20.25
CA ASP A 156 12.21 -6.15 19.19
C ASP A 156 11.33 -5.68 18.02
N GLY A 157 10.77 -4.45 18.07
CA GLY A 157 9.96 -3.85 17.02
C GLY A 157 8.53 -4.37 16.92
N TYR A 158 8.01 -5.05 17.98
CA TYR A 158 6.61 -5.47 18.01
C TYR A 158 5.69 -4.30 18.36
N ALA A 159 4.59 -4.18 17.62
CA ALA A 159 3.57 -3.17 17.88
C ALA A 159 2.64 -3.62 19.02
N ILE A 160 2.54 -2.81 20.08
CA ILE A 160 1.56 -2.96 21.14
C ILE A 160 0.30 -2.20 20.70
N GLU A 161 -0.77 -2.96 20.40
CA GLU A 161 -2.04 -2.41 19.94
C GLU A 161 -2.84 -1.78 21.08
N ASP A 162 -2.89 -2.47 22.23
CA ASP A 162 -3.65 -2.03 23.39
C ASP A 162 -3.06 -2.61 24.69
N THR A 163 -3.36 -1.97 25.82
CA THR A 163 -3.02 -2.46 27.15
C THR A 163 -4.20 -2.22 28.10
N ILE A 164 -4.83 -3.31 28.52
CA ILE A 164 -6.02 -3.30 29.39
C ILE A 164 -5.59 -3.56 30.83
N TYR A 165 -6.04 -2.70 31.73
CA TYR A 165 -5.68 -2.71 33.14
C TYR A 165 -6.87 -3.16 33.96
N THR A 166 -6.76 -4.35 34.61
CA THR A 166 -7.75 -4.89 35.52
C THR A 166 -7.05 -5.36 36.81
N ASP A 167 -7.42 -6.48 37.39
CA ASP A 167 -6.66 -7.18 38.44
C ASP A 167 -5.31 -7.72 37.92
N GLN A 168 -5.23 -7.96 36.62
CA GLN A 168 -4.01 -8.23 35.85
C GLN A 168 -3.92 -7.27 34.67
N VAL A 169 -2.76 -7.22 34.05
CA VAL A 169 -2.56 -6.49 32.80
C VAL A 169 -2.71 -7.45 31.63
N GLU A 170 -3.54 -7.08 30.66
CA GLU A 170 -3.65 -7.76 29.37
C GLU A 170 -3.09 -6.85 28.27
N MET A 171 -2.05 -7.29 27.58
CA MET A 171 -1.41 -6.55 26.51
C MET A 171 -1.71 -7.23 25.17
N LYS A 172 -2.25 -6.47 24.21
CA LYS A 172 -2.49 -6.94 22.83
C LYS A 172 -1.37 -6.50 21.94
N VAL A 173 -0.78 -7.47 21.23
CA VAL A 173 0.43 -7.28 20.41
C VAL A 173 0.15 -7.78 18.99
N LEU A 174 0.55 -6.99 17.98
CA LEU A 174 0.55 -7.43 16.59
C LEU A 174 1.84 -8.17 16.29
N VAL A 175 1.70 -9.45 15.94
CA VAL A 175 2.82 -10.35 15.65
C VAL A 175 2.77 -10.70 14.16
N PRO A 176 3.77 -10.33 13.33
CA PRO A 176 3.84 -10.80 11.95
C PRO A 176 3.67 -12.31 11.90
N LEU A 177 2.84 -12.79 10.97
CA LEU A 177 2.48 -14.21 10.91
C LEU A 177 3.70 -15.13 10.81
N GLU A 178 4.72 -14.70 10.05
CA GLU A 178 5.99 -15.39 9.90
C GLU A 178 6.84 -15.44 11.18
N ASN A 179 6.58 -14.55 12.14
CA ASN A 179 7.36 -14.44 13.39
C ASN A 179 6.69 -15.13 14.59
N LYS A 180 5.60 -15.87 14.38
CA LYS A 180 4.82 -16.50 15.47
C LYS A 180 5.68 -17.31 16.44
N GLU A 181 6.54 -18.18 15.93
CA GLU A 181 7.38 -19.04 16.76
C GLU A 181 8.47 -18.27 17.49
N LEU A 182 9.11 -17.32 16.79
CA LEU A 182 10.13 -16.45 17.37
C LEU A 182 9.54 -15.59 18.49
N PHE A 183 8.33 -15.06 18.29
CA PHE A 183 7.61 -14.31 19.30
C PHE A 183 7.33 -15.15 20.55
N ALA A 184 6.82 -16.38 20.40
CA ALA A 184 6.55 -17.28 21.52
C ALA A 184 7.84 -17.57 22.33
N GLN A 185 8.95 -17.85 21.67
CA GLN A 185 10.24 -18.03 22.33
C GLN A 185 10.68 -16.77 23.09
N ARG A 186 10.49 -15.61 22.47
CA ARG A 186 10.85 -14.32 23.09
C ARG A 186 10.02 -14.03 24.33
N ILE A 187 8.71 -14.28 24.29
CA ILE A 187 7.82 -14.12 25.46
C ILE A 187 8.25 -15.08 26.59
N THR A 188 8.53 -16.33 26.28
CA THR A 188 9.06 -17.31 27.24
C THR A 188 10.32 -16.80 27.92
N ALA A 189 11.29 -16.27 27.16
CA ALA A 189 12.54 -15.73 27.69
C ALA A 189 12.32 -14.48 28.57
N LEU A 190 11.49 -13.53 28.14
CA LEU A 190 11.18 -12.32 28.89
C LEU A 190 10.45 -12.60 30.21
N SER A 191 9.53 -13.57 30.17
CA SER A 191 8.67 -13.94 31.31
C SER A 191 9.30 -15.04 32.20
N GLU A 192 10.43 -15.61 31.83
CA GLU A 192 11.00 -16.80 32.52
C GLU A 192 10.02 -17.97 32.53
N GLY A 193 9.28 -18.14 31.41
CA GLY A 193 8.29 -19.21 31.25
C GLY A 193 6.95 -18.98 31.97
N ARG A 194 6.69 -17.79 32.51
CA ARG A 194 5.46 -17.49 33.27
C ARG A 194 4.28 -17.05 32.39
N ILE A 195 4.53 -16.65 31.15
CA ILE A 195 3.50 -16.15 30.23
C ILE A 195 3.57 -16.96 28.93
N GLU A 196 2.42 -17.43 28.48
CA GLU A 196 2.21 -18.00 27.16
C GLU A 196 1.33 -17.05 26.35
N PRO A 197 1.71 -16.71 25.09
CA PRO A 197 0.88 -15.88 24.24
C PRO A 197 -0.37 -16.64 23.79
N VAL A 198 -1.53 -16.02 23.93
CA VAL A 198 -2.79 -16.51 23.39
C VAL A 198 -3.04 -15.82 22.06
N TYR A 199 -3.04 -16.57 20.96
CA TYR A 199 -3.29 -16.03 19.64
C TYR A 199 -4.79 -16.00 19.36
N GLU A 200 -5.25 -14.83 18.89
CA GLU A 200 -6.63 -14.57 18.49
C GLU A 200 -6.79 -14.71 16.95
N ALA A 201 -7.41 -13.71 16.32
CA ALA A 201 -7.62 -13.72 14.88
C ALA A 201 -6.39 -13.25 14.11
N GLU A 202 -6.26 -13.74 12.87
CA GLU A 202 -5.39 -13.12 11.86
C GLU A 202 -6.03 -11.81 11.39
N VAL A 203 -5.21 -10.78 11.22
CA VAL A 203 -5.61 -9.47 10.70
C VAL A 203 -4.64 -9.03 9.63
N LEU A 204 -5.15 -8.37 8.59
CA LEU A 204 -4.31 -7.66 7.62
C LEU A 204 -4.21 -6.20 8.06
N ALA A 205 -3.00 -5.71 8.29
CA ALA A 205 -2.79 -4.36 8.78
C ALA A 205 -1.59 -3.69 8.14
N ALA A 206 -1.58 -2.36 8.17
CA ALA A 206 -0.43 -1.54 7.82
C ALA A 206 -0.31 -0.37 8.81
N GLU A 207 0.92 0.06 9.05
CA GLU A 207 1.20 1.29 9.77
C GLU A 207 1.38 2.43 8.77
N HIS A 208 0.75 3.56 9.03
CA HIS A 208 0.95 4.79 8.27
C HIS A 208 0.94 5.98 9.22
N GLU A 209 2.01 6.79 9.20
CA GLU A 209 2.19 7.98 10.06
C GLU A 209 1.99 7.71 11.57
N GLY A 210 2.45 6.56 12.05
CA GLY A 210 2.34 6.16 13.47
C GLY A 210 0.97 5.62 13.86
N GLN A 211 0.05 5.42 12.91
CA GLN A 211 -1.27 4.85 13.14
C GLN A 211 -1.42 3.49 12.43
N TRP A 212 -2.16 2.58 13.07
CA TRP A 212 -2.47 1.27 12.51
C TRP A 212 -3.82 1.29 11.81
N TYR A 213 -3.83 0.76 10.57
CA TYR A 213 -5.01 0.60 9.74
C TYR A 213 -5.24 -0.88 9.47
N TYR A 214 -6.49 -1.30 9.58
CA TYR A 214 -6.91 -2.69 9.40
C TYR A 214 -7.70 -2.84 8.11
N TYR A 215 -7.47 -3.95 7.43
CA TYR A 215 -8.07 -4.25 6.13
C TYR A 215 -8.70 -5.63 6.16
N ASP A 216 -9.67 -5.85 5.29
CA ASP A 216 -10.21 -7.18 5.06
C ASP A 216 -9.11 -8.09 4.49
N ILE A 217 -9.07 -9.32 4.97
CA ILE A 217 -8.17 -10.33 4.40
C ILE A 217 -8.77 -10.73 3.06
N PRO A 218 -8.04 -10.55 1.93
CA PRO A 218 -8.56 -10.97 0.63
C PRO A 218 -8.97 -12.44 0.68
N ALA A 219 -10.13 -12.76 0.08
CA ALA A 219 -10.53 -14.15 -0.07
C ALA A 219 -9.39 -14.91 -0.76
N ALA A 220 -9.13 -16.15 -0.31
CA ALA A 220 -8.12 -16.96 -0.95
C ALA A 220 -8.43 -17.04 -2.45
N GLU A 221 -7.49 -16.59 -3.30
CA GLU A 221 -7.62 -16.77 -4.75
C GLU A 221 -7.77 -18.27 -4.98
N GLU A 222 -8.97 -18.70 -5.41
CA GLU A 222 -9.22 -20.12 -5.71
C GLU A 222 -8.18 -20.59 -6.73
N GLU A 223 -7.51 -21.69 -6.39
CA GLU A 223 -6.61 -22.38 -7.31
C GLU A 223 -7.45 -22.90 -8.49
N ALA A 224 -7.44 -22.14 -9.59
CA ALA A 224 -8.05 -22.54 -10.86
C ALA A 224 -7.01 -23.17 -11.77
#